data_681b5ea15807bde1f3607ea91dc2bd5a
#
_entry.id   681b5ea15807bde1f3607ea91dc2bd5a
#
_cell.length_a   1.000
_cell.length_b   1.000
_cell.length_c   1.000
_cell.angle_alpha   90.00
_cell.angle_beta   90.00
_cell.angle_gamma   90.00
#
_symmetry.space_group_name_H-M   'P 1'
#
loop_
_entity.id
_entity.type
_entity.pdbx_description
1 polymer ?
#
loop_
_entity_poly.entity_id
_entity_poly.type
_entity_poly.pdbx_seq_one_letter_code
_entity_poly.pdbx_strand_id
1 'polypeptide(L)'
;LGGNVLALGSKPDGSDYNIGIQKPFAQNGEAITSVKIKDQSVVSSGIYERYFKVGDKIYHHILDPKTGYPYKNNLLGVSIVCDSSTEADALSTTCFAMGLDDGLKYIEGIKGAEALFITDDYEIHYSSGFPK
;
A
#
# COMPACT_ATOMS: atom_id res chain seq x y z
N LEU A 1 -4.01 -10.77 6.51
CA LEU A 1 -4.56 -11.59 5.44
C LEU A 1 -4.18 -10.99 4.08
N GLY A 2 -3.13 -11.52 3.40
CA GLY A 2 -2.79 -11.10 2.05
C GLY A 2 -2.51 -9.59 1.88
N GLY A 3 -1.69 -9.00 2.74
CA GLY A 3 -1.41 -7.56 2.70
C GLY A 3 -2.40 -6.68 3.49
N ASN A 4 -3.37 -7.28 4.19
CA ASN A 4 -4.38 -6.57 4.96
C ASN A 4 -4.22 -6.86 6.46
N VAL A 5 -4.06 -5.80 7.25
CA VAL A 5 -3.98 -5.83 8.72
C VAL A 5 -5.07 -4.93 9.29
N LEU A 6 -5.92 -5.47 10.14
CA LEU A 6 -6.89 -4.71 10.93
C LEU A 6 -6.44 -4.68 12.40
N ALA A 7 -6.25 -3.51 12.96
CA ALA A 7 -6.02 -3.31 14.38
C ALA A 7 -7.33 -2.94 15.09
N LEU A 8 -7.68 -3.70 16.11
CA LEU A 8 -8.86 -3.44 16.96
C LEU A 8 -8.40 -2.94 18.33
N GLY A 9 -8.87 -1.76 18.72
CA GLY A 9 -8.47 -1.13 19.97
C GLY A 9 -7.00 -0.71 19.97
N SER A 10 -6.40 -0.72 21.15
CA SER A 10 -5.00 -0.43 21.41
C SER A 10 -4.30 -1.65 22.04
N LYS A 11 -2.99 -1.60 22.16
CA LYS A 11 -2.23 -2.60 22.92
C LYS A 11 -2.66 -2.61 24.41
N PRO A 12 -2.35 -3.69 25.17
CA PRO A 12 -2.68 -3.79 26.60
C PRO A 12 -2.15 -2.64 27.48
N ASP A 13 -1.05 -2.00 27.06
CA ASP A 13 -0.46 -0.83 27.70
C ASP A 13 -1.11 0.51 27.29
N GLY A 14 -2.14 0.46 26.44
CA GLY A 14 -2.87 1.63 25.93
C GLY A 14 -2.22 2.31 24.71
N SER A 15 -1.04 1.86 24.27
CA SER A 15 -0.38 2.41 23.10
C SER A 15 -0.96 1.89 21.78
N ASP A 16 -0.73 2.63 20.70
CA ASP A 16 -1.13 2.23 19.35
C ASP A 16 -0.31 1.05 18.84
N TYR A 17 -0.89 0.31 17.91
CA TYR A 17 -0.15 -0.74 17.19
C TYR A 17 0.82 -0.09 16.20
N ASN A 18 2.06 -0.59 16.17
CA ASN A 18 3.04 -0.21 15.16
C ASN A 18 3.11 -1.28 14.08
N ILE A 19 2.60 -0.98 12.90
CA ILE A 19 2.51 -1.91 11.77
C ILE A 19 3.63 -1.61 10.79
N GLY A 20 4.50 -2.60 10.55
CA GLY A 20 5.55 -2.52 9.55
C GLY A 20 4.99 -2.60 8.13
N ILE A 21 5.42 -1.68 7.26
CA ILE A 21 5.17 -1.73 5.82
C ILE A 21 6.33 -2.50 5.20
N GLN A 22 6.01 -3.62 4.55
CA GLN A 22 7.03 -4.50 3.96
C GLN A 22 7.85 -3.77 2.90
N LYS A 23 9.16 -3.94 2.97
CA LYS A 23 10.04 -3.47 1.92
C LYS A 23 9.87 -4.34 0.67
N PRO A 24 9.59 -3.72 -0.50
CA PRO A 24 9.40 -4.45 -1.75
C PRO A 24 10.58 -5.39 -2.06
N PHE A 25 10.28 -6.62 -2.47
CA PHE A 25 11.25 -7.67 -2.85
C PHE A 25 12.24 -8.10 -1.76
N ALA A 26 12.13 -7.59 -0.55
CA ALA A 26 12.97 -8.00 0.57
C ALA A 26 12.52 -9.34 1.17
N GLN A 27 13.39 -9.92 2.01
CA GLN A 27 13.03 -11.12 2.75
C GLN A 27 11.91 -10.83 3.75
N ASN A 28 11.13 -11.85 4.08
CA ASN A 28 10.02 -11.73 5.02
C ASN A 28 10.46 -11.10 6.35
N GLY A 29 9.72 -10.08 6.78
CA GLY A 29 9.96 -9.37 8.03
C GLY A 29 10.79 -8.09 7.91
N GLU A 30 11.39 -7.80 6.76
CA GLU A 30 12.07 -6.52 6.53
C GLU A 30 11.04 -5.44 6.20
N ALA A 31 10.94 -4.42 7.04
CA ALA A 31 10.06 -3.27 6.82
C ALA A 31 10.86 -2.10 6.23
N ILE A 32 10.27 -1.36 5.29
CA ILE A 32 10.83 -0.11 4.77
C ILE A 32 10.48 1.06 5.69
N THR A 33 9.32 1.00 6.33
CA THR A 33 8.81 1.97 7.30
C THR A 33 7.76 1.33 8.18
N SER A 34 7.18 2.09 9.11
CA SER A 34 6.07 1.63 9.94
C SER A 34 5.05 2.74 10.16
N VAL A 35 3.83 2.36 10.51
CA VAL A 35 2.72 3.25 10.79
C VAL A 35 2.08 2.90 12.13
N LYS A 36 1.71 3.91 12.91
CA LYS A 36 0.97 3.74 14.16
C LYS A 36 -0.52 3.86 13.90
N ILE A 37 -1.27 2.84 14.30
CA ILE A 37 -2.72 2.78 14.10
C ILE A 37 -3.45 2.26 15.34
N LYS A 38 -4.70 2.69 15.45
CA LYS A 38 -5.68 2.23 16.43
C LYS A 38 -7.05 2.22 15.78
N ASP A 39 -7.80 1.12 15.93
CA ASP A 39 -9.12 0.95 15.30
C ASP A 39 -9.12 1.23 13.79
N GLN A 40 -8.05 0.87 13.11
CA GLN A 40 -7.85 1.13 11.67
C GLN A 40 -7.25 -0.09 10.97
N SER A 41 -7.37 -0.08 9.65
CA SER A 41 -6.74 -1.05 8.77
C SER A 41 -5.54 -0.43 8.06
N VAL A 42 -4.53 -1.26 7.80
CA VAL A 42 -3.46 -0.99 6.84
C VAL A 42 -3.54 -2.05 5.75
N VAL A 43 -3.75 -1.63 4.53
CA VAL A 43 -3.84 -2.53 3.38
C VAL A 43 -2.86 -2.12 2.32
N SER A 44 -2.06 -3.07 1.87
CA SER A 44 -1.02 -2.86 0.86
C SER A 44 -1.32 -3.63 -0.42
N SER A 45 -1.13 -2.97 -1.55
CA SER A 45 -1.08 -3.57 -2.89
C SER A 45 0.30 -3.32 -3.49
N GLY A 46 0.99 -4.38 -3.90
CA GLY A 46 2.34 -4.25 -4.43
C GLY A 46 2.69 -5.33 -5.46
N ILE A 47 3.60 -4.97 -6.37
CA ILE A 47 4.03 -5.85 -7.45
C ILE A 47 4.85 -7.05 -6.97
N TYR A 48 5.36 -6.99 -5.75
CA TYR A 48 6.21 -8.00 -5.11
C TYR A 48 5.42 -9.12 -4.41
N GLU A 49 4.10 -8.98 -4.28
CA GLU A 49 3.26 -9.98 -3.60
C GLU A 49 3.01 -11.21 -4.48
N ARG A 50 2.62 -10.97 -5.74
CA ARG A 50 2.34 -12.03 -6.72
C ARG A 50 2.86 -11.62 -8.09
N TYR A 51 3.95 -12.24 -8.52
CA TYR A 51 4.57 -11.98 -9.81
C TYR A 51 5.33 -13.20 -10.33
N PHE A 52 5.61 -13.18 -11.62
CA PHE A 52 6.59 -14.06 -12.23
C PHE A 52 7.52 -13.26 -13.15
N LYS A 53 8.66 -13.83 -13.47
CA LYS A 53 9.66 -13.20 -14.33
C LYS A 53 9.77 -13.95 -15.65
N VAL A 54 9.89 -13.20 -16.76
CA VAL A 54 10.26 -13.72 -18.06
C VAL A 54 11.46 -12.89 -18.55
N GLY A 55 12.64 -13.47 -18.51
CA GLY A 55 13.89 -12.72 -18.65
C GLY A 55 13.99 -11.67 -17.54
N ASP A 56 14.24 -10.42 -17.90
CA ASP A 56 14.35 -9.29 -16.95
C ASP A 56 13.00 -8.60 -16.67
N LYS A 57 11.90 -9.08 -17.29
CA LYS A 57 10.57 -8.46 -17.10
C LYS A 57 9.80 -9.13 -15.98
N ILE A 58 9.22 -8.28 -15.13
CA ILE A 58 8.29 -8.67 -14.07
C ILE A 58 6.86 -8.56 -14.59
N TYR A 59 6.08 -9.63 -14.40
CA TYR A 59 4.65 -9.67 -14.67
C TYR A 59 3.91 -9.88 -13.34
N HIS A 60 3.34 -8.82 -12.82
CA HIS A 60 2.60 -8.83 -11.56
C HIS A 60 1.09 -8.93 -11.80
N HIS A 61 0.33 -9.20 -10.74
CA HIS A 61 -1.09 -9.51 -10.80
C HIS A 61 -2.02 -8.29 -10.93
N ILE A 62 -1.51 -7.06 -10.79
CA ILE A 62 -2.31 -5.84 -10.92
C ILE A 62 -2.36 -5.48 -12.41
N LEU A 63 -3.43 -5.89 -13.07
CA LEU A 63 -3.57 -5.81 -14.52
C LEU A 63 -4.39 -4.58 -14.94
N ASP A 64 -3.96 -3.95 -16.02
CA ASP A 64 -4.76 -2.96 -16.74
C ASP A 64 -5.88 -3.67 -17.51
N PRO A 65 -7.16 -3.41 -17.20
CA PRO A 65 -8.29 -4.09 -17.84
C PRO A 65 -8.42 -3.77 -19.34
N LYS A 66 -7.79 -2.70 -19.82
CA LYS A 66 -7.82 -2.32 -21.24
C LYS A 66 -6.85 -3.16 -22.07
N THR A 67 -5.73 -3.55 -21.50
CA THR A 67 -4.66 -4.25 -22.22
C THR A 67 -4.51 -5.70 -21.80
N GLY A 68 -4.97 -6.07 -20.60
CA GLY A 68 -4.74 -7.39 -20.00
C GLY A 68 -3.32 -7.61 -19.50
N TYR A 69 -2.46 -6.60 -19.55
CA TYR A 69 -1.07 -6.65 -19.07
C TYR A 69 -0.93 -5.91 -17.74
N PRO A 70 0.13 -6.19 -16.94
CA PRO A 70 0.43 -5.45 -15.74
C PRO A 70 0.55 -3.94 -16.00
N TYR A 71 0.01 -3.12 -15.07
CA TYR A 71 0.22 -1.69 -15.11
C TYR A 71 1.71 -1.35 -15.17
N LYS A 72 2.07 -0.42 -16.06
CA LYS A 72 3.42 0.14 -16.18
C LYS A 72 3.43 1.54 -15.59
N ASN A 73 3.80 1.63 -14.35
CA ASN A 73 4.09 2.88 -13.67
C ASN A 73 5.34 2.70 -12.81
N ASN A 74 5.82 3.75 -12.21
CA ASN A 74 7.02 3.74 -11.37
C ASN A 74 6.74 3.36 -9.92
N LEU A 75 5.65 2.62 -9.62
CA LEU A 75 5.29 2.20 -8.28
C LEU A 75 5.67 0.74 -8.02
N LEU A 76 6.26 0.49 -6.87
CA LEU A 76 6.44 -0.84 -6.29
C LEU A 76 5.25 -1.25 -5.44
N GLY A 77 4.64 -0.29 -4.72
CA GLY A 77 3.50 -0.57 -3.88
C GLY A 77 2.80 0.69 -3.35
N VAL A 78 1.57 0.49 -2.90
CA VAL A 78 0.74 1.49 -2.23
C VAL A 78 0.16 0.87 -0.98
N SER A 79 0.24 1.58 0.15
CA SER A 79 -0.41 1.19 1.40
C SER A 79 -1.42 2.24 1.81
N ILE A 80 -2.62 1.81 2.15
CA ILE A 80 -3.73 2.66 2.61
C ILE A 80 -3.95 2.45 4.10
N VAL A 81 -4.14 3.55 4.84
CA VAL A 81 -4.64 3.55 6.22
C VAL A 81 -6.05 4.09 6.20
N CYS A 82 -7.01 3.32 6.70
CA CYS A 82 -8.43 3.66 6.67
C CYS A 82 -9.18 2.86 7.76
N ASP A 83 -10.31 3.36 8.22
CA ASP A 83 -11.13 2.66 9.23
C ASP A 83 -11.81 1.42 8.63
N SER A 84 -12.12 1.43 7.34
CA SER A 84 -12.73 0.31 6.61
C SER A 84 -11.69 -0.50 5.84
N SER A 85 -11.48 -1.75 6.25
CA SER A 85 -10.58 -2.69 5.58
C SER A 85 -10.95 -2.96 4.11
N THR A 86 -12.24 -3.04 3.82
CA THR A 86 -12.76 -3.25 2.45
C THR A 86 -12.51 -2.03 1.58
N GLU A 87 -12.70 -0.83 2.11
CA GLU A 87 -12.44 0.41 1.40
C GLU A 87 -10.94 0.59 1.15
N ALA A 88 -10.10 0.33 2.16
CA ALA A 88 -8.66 0.37 2.03
C ALA A 88 -8.13 -0.60 0.95
N ASP A 89 -8.71 -1.79 0.84
CA ASP A 89 -8.34 -2.79 -0.19
C ASP A 89 -8.66 -2.27 -1.60
N ALA A 90 -9.84 -1.71 -1.80
CA ALA A 90 -10.22 -1.10 -3.08
C ALA A 90 -9.34 0.12 -3.42
N LEU A 91 -9.06 0.98 -2.43
CA LEU A 91 -8.27 2.20 -2.62
C LEU A 91 -6.80 1.89 -2.93
N SER A 92 -6.19 0.87 -2.29
CA SER A 92 -4.78 0.53 -2.53
C SER A 92 -4.53 0.13 -3.98
N THR A 93 -5.39 -0.70 -4.55
CA THR A 93 -5.31 -1.11 -5.95
C THR A 93 -5.64 0.04 -6.90
N THR A 94 -6.65 0.86 -6.57
CA THR A 94 -7.04 2.03 -7.37
C THR A 94 -5.90 3.05 -7.44
N CYS A 95 -5.33 3.43 -6.31
CA CYS A 95 -4.20 4.37 -6.26
C CYS A 95 -2.97 3.82 -6.98
N PHE A 96 -2.70 2.51 -6.86
CA PHE A 96 -1.63 1.88 -7.63
C PHE A 96 -1.85 2.00 -9.14
N ALA A 97 -3.07 1.72 -9.62
CA ALA A 97 -3.42 1.82 -11.04
C ALA A 97 -3.33 3.26 -11.59
N MET A 98 -3.64 4.27 -10.76
CA MET A 98 -3.56 5.69 -11.12
C MET A 98 -2.12 6.20 -11.21
N GLY A 99 -1.17 5.55 -10.52
CA GLY A 99 0.21 6.05 -10.40
C GLY A 99 0.37 7.07 -9.27
N LEU A 100 1.60 7.59 -9.10
CA LEU A 100 1.95 8.42 -7.95
C LEU A 100 1.14 9.73 -7.89
N ASP A 101 1.23 10.54 -8.94
CA ASP A 101 0.68 11.92 -8.91
C ASP A 101 -0.84 11.93 -8.82
N ASP A 102 -1.51 11.16 -9.70
CA ASP A 102 -2.97 11.09 -9.72
C ASP A 102 -3.49 10.32 -8.49
N GLY A 103 -2.80 9.28 -8.04
CA GLY A 103 -3.15 8.53 -6.84
C GLY A 103 -3.07 9.38 -5.58
N LEU A 104 -2.01 10.17 -5.40
CA LEU A 104 -1.89 11.13 -4.29
C LEU A 104 -3.01 12.16 -4.33
N LYS A 105 -3.24 12.78 -5.48
CA LYS A 105 -4.31 13.76 -5.65
C LYS A 105 -5.68 13.17 -5.34
N TYR A 106 -5.91 11.93 -5.76
CA TYR A 106 -7.17 11.23 -5.52
C TYR A 106 -7.40 10.98 -4.03
N ILE A 107 -6.39 10.42 -3.33
CA ILE A 107 -6.52 10.07 -1.91
C ILE A 107 -6.67 11.30 -1.01
N GLU A 108 -6.06 12.43 -1.35
CA GLU A 108 -6.24 13.71 -0.63
C GLU A 108 -7.70 14.18 -0.63
N GLY A 109 -8.51 13.74 -1.59
CA GLY A 109 -9.94 14.02 -1.65
C GLY A 109 -10.82 13.02 -0.89
N ILE A 110 -10.26 11.95 -0.36
CA ILE A 110 -10.99 10.89 0.35
C ILE A 110 -10.88 11.10 1.87
N LYS A 111 -11.98 11.49 2.49
CA LYS A 111 -12.01 11.71 3.94
C LYS A 111 -11.82 10.40 4.70
N GLY A 112 -10.86 10.37 5.62
CA GLY A 112 -10.62 9.23 6.52
C GLY A 112 -9.75 8.13 5.92
N ALA A 113 -9.16 8.37 4.74
CA ALA A 113 -8.18 7.48 4.15
C ALA A 113 -6.87 8.23 3.85
N GLU A 114 -5.75 7.60 4.19
CA GLU A 114 -4.42 8.12 3.96
C GLU A 114 -3.57 7.09 3.22
N ALA A 115 -2.60 7.54 2.45
CA ALA A 115 -1.80 6.67 1.60
C ALA A 115 -0.29 6.89 1.74
N LEU A 116 0.42 5.79 1.54
CA LEU A 116 1.87 5.74 1.36
C LEU A 116 2.14 5.07 0.01
N PHE A 117 2.98 5.67 -0.81
CA PHE A 117 3.42 5.15 -2.11
C PHE A 117 4.91 4.86 -2.06
N ILE A 118 5.32 3.75 -2.62
CA ILE A 118 6.74 3.37 -2.75
C ILE A 118 7.06 3.32 -4.24
N THR A 119 7.99 4.15 -4.67
CA THR A 119 8.46 4.21 -6.07
C THR A 119 9.55 3.19 -6.36
N ASP A 120 9.89 3.00 -7.64
CA ASP A 120 10.86 2.00 -8.10
C ASP A 120 12.31 2.29 -7.67
N ASP A 121 12.62 3.53 -7.27
CA ASP A 121 13.85 3.94 -6.59
C ASP A 121 13.79 3.83 -5.06
N TYR A 122 12.72 3.24 -4.52
CA TYR A 122 12.46 3.06 -3.08
C TYR A 122 12.24 4.36 -2.30
N GLU A 123 11.92 5.46 -2.96
CA GLU A 123 11.42 6.66 -2.28
C GLU A 123 9.99 6.45 -1.77
N ILE A 124 9.70 7.08 -0.63
CA ILE A 124 8.37 6.98 0.01
C ILE A 124 7.69 8.33 -0.05
N HIS A 125 6.50 8.35 -0.63
CA HIS A 125 5.63 9.51 -0.73
C HIS A 125 4.38 9.28 0.11
N TYR A 126 3.99 10.29 0.89
CA TYR A 126 2.86 10.21 1.82
C TYR A 126 1.77 11.21 1.44
N SER A 127 0.51 10.84 1.65
CA SER A 127 -0.56 11.83 1.72
C SER A 127 -0.39 12.74 2.94
N SER A 128 -1.02 13.91 2.93
CA SER A 128 -0.78 14.98 3.90
C SER A 128 -1.11 14.62 5.34
N GLY A 129 -2.09 13.75 5.56
CA GLY A 129 -2.55 13.30 6.88
C GLY A 129 -2.03 11.92 7.29
N PHE A 130 -1.06 11.34 6.57
CA PHE A 130 -0.58 9.99 6.86
C PHE A 130 0.02 9.90 8.27
N PRO A 131 -0.43 8.94 9.12
CA PRO A 131 0.07 8.79 10.49
C PRO A 131 1.51 8.23 10.49
N LYS A 132 2.46 9.05 10.93
CA LYS A 132 3.89 8.72 11.00
C LYS A 132 4.31 8.28 12.40
#